data_81764b3b3903367facb974493884e500
#
_entry.id   81764b3b3903367facb974493884e500
#
_cell.length_a   1.000
_cell.length_b   1.000
_cell.length_c   1.000
_cell.angle_alpha   90.00
_cell.angle_beta   90.00
_cell.angle_gamma   90.00
#
_symmetry.space_group_name_H-M   'P 1'
#
loop_
_entity.id
_entity.type
_entity.pdbx_description
1 polymer ?
#
loop_
_entity_poly.entity_id
_entity_poly.type
_entity_poly.pdbx_seq_one_letter_code
_entity_poly.pdbx_strand_id
1 'polypeptide(L)'
;MAIMKTTLTLALLLSLPALAGPKEELSKPLTTIVNSVRYGRDNAALKLFAAEEQGKLLVADSWAKGTDAQRKEFQDLFLTLFGKIAFPKIRKNFENLDTILYDEPAVDGAKASIASTILINHPLKKQELKVKYQLVKQGSAWRVVDVAVLGDSMLIGIRDDQVQPILKEGGWDALLKAMRDKAAELKDVQLK
;
A
#
# COMPACT_ATOMS: atom_id res chain seq x y z
N MET A 1 42.76 62.09 10.99
CA MET A 1 42.44 61.16 9.82
C MET A 1 42.01 59.84 10.44
N ALA A 2 40.68 59.64 10.55
CA ALA A 2 40.08 58.47 11.19
C ALA A 2 39.61 57.47 10.10
N ILE A 3 40.15 56.26 10.14
CA ILE A 3 39.81 55.20 9.18
C ILE A 3 38.63 54.38 9.79
N MET A 4 37.47 54.54 9.18
CA MET A 4 36.27 53.79 9.49
C MET A 4 36.40 52.37 8.91
N LYS A 5 36.49 51.36 9.74
CA LYS A 5 36.42 49.93 9.30
C LYS A 5 34.99 49.50 9.25
N THR A 6 34.45 49.31 8.01
CA THR A 6 33.12 48.77 7.75
C THR A 6 33.19 47.25 7.80
N THR A 7 32.63 46.65 8.84
CA THR A 7 32.48 45.18 8.95
C THR A 7 31.24 44.77 8.17
N LEU A 8 31.42 44.02 7.06
CA LEU A 8 30.36 43.44 6.26
C LEU A 8 29.93 42.12 6.89
N THR A 9 28.78 42.09 7.54
CA THR A 9 28.21 40.87 8.13
C THR A 9 27.47 40.12 7.03
N LEU A 10 28.04 39.00 6.54
CA LEU A 10 27.43 38.10 5.59
C LEU A 10 26.40 37.20 6.33
N ALA A 11 25.11 37.51 6.21
CA ALA A 11 24.03 36.68 6.72
C ALA A 11 23.88 35.46 5.85
N LEU A 12 24.32 34.29 6.33
CA LEU A 12 24.13 32.99 5.68
C LEU A 12 22.67 32.54 5.91
N LEU A 13 21.81 32.73 4.91
CA LEU A 13 20.45 32.21 4.88
C LEU A 13 20.52 30.68 4.72
N LEU A 14 20.46 29.96 5.83
CA LEU A 14 20.24 28.52 5.86
C LEU A 14 18.80 28.26 5.39
N SER A 15 18.62 27.91 4.12
CA SER A 15 17.37 27.37 3.62
C SER A 15 17.15 25.99 4.25
N LEU A 16 16.32 25.92 5.30
CA LEU A 16 15.82 24.65 5.83
C LEU A 16 15.03 23.95 4.72
N PRO A 17 15.29 22.66 4.44
CA PRO A 17 14.42 21.92 3.53
C PRO A 17 13.00 21.96 4.11
N ALA A 18 12.02 22.36 3.31
CA ALA A 18 10.62 22.29 3.69
C ALA A 18 10.30 20.83 4.01
N LEU A 19 10.00 20.53 5.28
CA LEU A 19 9.51 19.21 5.68
C LEU A 19 8.19 19.00 4.94
N ALA A 20 8.11 17.93 4.15
CA ALA A 20 6.86 17.51 3.52
C ALA A 20 5.78 17.36 4.60
N GLY A 21 4.60 17.92 4.37
CA GLY A 21 3.49 17.81 5.32
C GLY A 21 2.99 16.35 5.41
N PRO A 22 2.25 15.99 6.47
CA PRO A 22 1.75 14.63 6.66
C PRO A 22 0.97 14.10 5.44
N LYS A 23 0.25 14.96 4.75
CA LYS A 23 -0.47 14.59 3.52
C LYS A 23 0.46 14.16 2.39
N GLU A 24 1.55 14.88 2.16
CA GLU A 24 2.54 14.53 1.15
C GLU A 24 3.29 13.25 1.51
N GLU A 25 3.66 13.08 2.78
CA GLU A 25 4.34 11.86 3.24
C GLU A 25 3.47 10.61 3.02
N LEU A 26 2.15 10.70 3.29
CA LEU A 26 1.22 9.59 3.18
C LEU A 26 0.73 9.34 1.76
N SER A 27 0.55 10.37 0.95
CA SER A 27 0.13 10.23 -0.45
C SER A 27 1.25 9.72 -1.36
N LYS A 28 2.51 9.99 -1.03
CA LYS A 28 3.68 9.58 -1.83
C LYS A 28 3.75 8.07 -2.09
N PRO A 29 3.70 7.15 -1.09
CA PRO A 29 3.67 5.71 -1.35
C PRO A 29 2.45 5.30 -2.18
N LEU A 30 1.28 5.89 -1.96
CA LEU A 30 0.06 5.58 -2.71
C LEU A 30 0.19 5.95 -4.18
N THR A 31 0.64 7.16 -4.47
CA THR A 31 0.93 7.62 -5.85
C THR A 31 2.00 6.74 -6.50
N THR A 32 3.02 6.33 -5.73
CA THR A 32 4.07 5.46 -6.25
C THR A 32 3.53 4.06 -6.60
N ILE A 33 2.62 3.48 -5.79
CA ILE A 33 1.95 2.21 -6.10
C ILE A 33 1.17 2.34 -7.40
N VAL A 34 0.31 3.36 -7.52
CA VAL A 34 -0.51 3.57 -8.72
C VAL A 34 0.37 3.69 -9.97
N ASN A 35 1.38 4.53 -9.93
CA ASN A 35 2.29 4.72 -11.07
C ASN A 35 3.10 3.45 -11.37
N SER A 36 3.56 2.73 -10.35
CA SER A 36 4.29 1.49 -10.54
C SER A 36 3.44 0.42 -11.21
N VAL A 37 2.19 0.26 -10.79
CA VAL A 37 1.25 -0.70 -11.42
C VAL A 37 0.90 -0.26 -12.85
N ARG A 38 0.61 1.02 -13.09
CA ARG A 38 0.28 1.53 -14.43
C ARG A 38 1.39 1.26 -15.43
N TYR A 39 2.63 1.46 -15.02
CA TYR A 39 3.81 1.34 -15.90
C TYR A 39 4.51 -0.03 -15.81
N GLY A 40 3.85 -1.06 -15.28
CA GLY A 40 4.39 -2.41 -15.27
C GLY A 40 5.63 -2.57 -14.39
N ARG A 41 5.66 -1.93 -13.23
CA ARG A 41 6.71 -2.06 -12.20
C ARG A 41 6.13 -2.70 -10.95
N ASP A 42 5.48 -3.84 -11.12
CA ASP A 42 4.66 -4.51 -10.10
C ASP A 42 5.48 -4.85 -8.84
N ASN A 43 6.70 -5.34 -9.00
CA ASN A 43 7.59 -5.64 -7.88
C ASN A 43 7.97 -4.40 -7.05
N ALA A 44 8.05 -3.22 -7.67
CA ALA A 44 8.28 -1.97 -6.95
C ALA A 44 7.04 -1.56 -6.15
N ALA A 45 5.84 -1.77 -6.71
CA ALA A 45 4.58 -1.52 -5.99
C ALA A 45 4.44 -2.43 -4.76
N LEU A 46 4.73 -3.73 -4.90
CA LEU A 46 4.60 -4.71 -3.81
C LEU A 46 5.45 -4.36 -2.59
N LYS A 47 6.62 -3.74 -2.78
CA LYS A 47 7.50 -3.30 -1.69
C LYS A 47 6.90 -2.19 -0.81
N LEU A 48 5.83 -1.55 -1.25
CA LEU A 48 5.15 -0.47 -0.52
C LEU A 48 4.01 -0.97 0.37
N PHE A 49 3.75 -2.27 0.39
CA PHE A 49 2.77 -2.89 1.28
C PHE A 49 3.44 -3.40 2.57
N ALA A 50 2.68 -3.35 3.66
CA ALA A 50 3.10 -3.83 4.97
C ALA A 50 2.75 -5.31 5.14
N ALA A 51 3.51 -6.21 4.49
CA ALA A 51 3.20 -7.63 4.38
C ALA A 51 2.92 -8.32 5.74
N GLU A 52 3.68 -7.98 6.77
CA GLU A 52 3.48 -8.54 8.10
C GLU A 52 2.17 -8.09 8.74
N GLU A 53 1.86 -6.78 8.65
CA GLU A 53 0.61 -6.24 9.19
C GLU A 53 -0.61 -6.74 8.41
N GLN A 54 -0.47 -6.92 7.10
CA GLN A 54 -1.49 -7.59 6.27
C GLN A 54 -1.69 -9.04 6.71
N GLY A 55 -0.61 -9.78 6.95
CA GLY A 55 -0.67 -11.14 7.44
C GLY A 55 -1.36 -11.24 8.80
N LYS A 56 -1.01 -10.37 9.76
CA LYS A 56 -1.68 -10.31 11.07
C LYS A 56 -3.18 -10.06 10.94
N LEU A 57 -3.59 -9.19 10.05
CA LEU A 57 -5.01 -8.88 9.83
C LEU A 57 -5.75 -10.05 9.18
N LEU A 58 -5.15 -10.70 8.19
CA LEU A 58 -5.78 -11.80 7.44
C LEU A 58 -5.89 -13.09 8.26
N VAL A 59 -4.84 -13.44 8.98
CA VAL A 59 -4.75 -14.68 9.76
C VAL A 59 -5.31 -14.51 11.18
N ALA A 60 -5.39 -13.26 11.67
CA ALA A 60 -5.94 -12.89 12.97
C ALA A 60 -5.32 -13.71 14.13
N ASP A 61 -6.14 -14.30 15.02
CA ASP A 61 -5.70 -15.04 16.21
C ASP A 61 -4.78 -16.24 15.92
N SER A 62 -4.83 -16.76 14.70
CA SER A 62 -3.94 -17.83 14.26
C SER A 62 -2.53 -17.37 13.91
N TRP A 63 -2.29 -16.05 13.78
CA TRP A 63 -0.98 -15.52 13.42
C TRP A 63 0.10 -15.89 14.45
N ALA A 64 -0.20 -15.75 15.74
CA ALA A 64 0.73 -16.09 16.82
C ALA A 64 1.03 -17.60 16.92
N LYS A 65 0.14 -18.45 16.40
CA LYS A 65 0.28 -19.91 16.41
C LYS A 65 1.15 -20.45 15.28
N GLY A 66 1.36 -19.65 14.22
CA GLY A 66 2.22 -20.02 13.11
C GLY A 66 3.70 -19.97 13.49
N THR A 67 4.52 -20.80 12.87
CA THR A 67 5.98 -20.69 12.92
C THR A 67 6.48 -19.48 12.13
N ASP A 68 7.71 -19.05 12.37
CA ASP A 68 8.32 -17.95 11.57
C ASP A 68 8.38 -18.31 10.06
N ALA A 69 8.65 -19.58 9.76
CA ALA A 69 8.67 -20.07 8.39
C ALA A 69 7.28 -19.98 7.73
N GLN A 70 6.22 -20.41 8.44
CA GLN A 70 4.85 -20.32 7.94
C GLN A 70 4.41 -18.87 7.73
N ARG A 71 4.70 -17.98 8.69
CA ARG A 71 4.39 -16.54 8.55
C ARG A 71 5.11 -15.92 7.37
N LYS A 72 6.39 -16.24 7.19
CA LYS A 72 7.16 -15.72 6.06
C LYS A 72 6.63 -16.25 4.72
N GLU A 73 6.39 -17.54 4.62
CA GLU A 73 5.83 -18.14 3.41
C GLU A 73 4.46 -17.55 3.05
N PHE A 74 3.60 -17.35 4.05
CA PHE A 74 2.32 -16.70 3.85
C PHE A 74 2.48 -15.29 3.26
N GLN A 75 3.36 -14.47 3.82
CA GLN A 75 3.59 -13.11 3.34
C GLN A 75 4.06 -13.10 1.88
N ASP A 76 5.01 -13.97 1.54
CA ASP A 76 5.58 -14.06 0.19
C ASP A 76 4.50 -14.53 -0.82
N LEU A 77 3.73 -15.55 -0.45
CA LEU A 77 2.62 -16.06 -1.27
C LEU A 77 1.50 -15.03 -1.41
N PHE A 78 1.11 -14.37 -0.31
CA PHE A 78 0.04 -13.37 -0.34
C PHE A 78 0.38 -12.20 -1.26
N LEU A 79 1.56 -11.61 -1.12
CA LEU A 79 1.98 -10.52 -2.00
C LEU A 79 2.05 -10.95 -3.47
N THR A 80 2.55 -12.16 -3.73
CA THR A 80 2.62 -12.71 -5.09
C THR A 80 1.23 -12.88 -5.69
N LEU A 81 0.31 -13.52 -4.96
CA LEU A 81 -1.07 -13.73 -5.38
C LEU A 81 -1.81 -12.42 -5.56
N PHE A 82 -1.68 -11.52 -4.59
CA PHE A 82 -2.27 -10.18 -4.67
C PHE A 82 -1.82 -9.44 -5.93
N GLY A 83 -0.53 -9.40 -6.19
CA GLY A 83 0.01 -8.74 -7.38
C GLY A 83 -0.49 -9.38 -8.68
N LYS A 84 -0.45 -10.70 -8.79
CA LYS A 84 -0.91 -11.43 -9.99
C LYS A 84 -2.41 -11.28 -10.25
N ILE A 85 -3.24 -11.18 -9.22
CA ILE A 85 -4.71 -11.09 -9.35
C ILE A 85 -5.18 -9.64 -9.49
N ALA A 86 -4.66 -8.74 -8.64
CA ALA A 86 -5.17 -7.37 -8.56
C ALA A 86 -4.54 -6.43 -9.59
N PHE A 87 -3.23 -6.50 -9.83
CA PHE A 87 -2.55 -5.50 -10.65
C PHE A 87 -2.97 -5.48 -12.12
N PRO A 88 -3.24 -6.61 -12.79
CA PRO A 88 -3.79 -6.56 -14.15
C PRO A 88 -5.13 -5.81 -14.23
N LYS A 89 -6.01 -6.04 -13.25
CA LYS A 89 -7.32 -5.36 -13.17
C LYS A 89 -7.16 -3.86 -12.87
N ILE A 90 -6.30 -3.53 -11.89
CA ILE A 90 -6.00 -2.14 -11.52
C ILE A 90 -5.40 -1.40 -12.72
N ARG A 91 -4.46 -1.99 -13.44
CA ARG A 91 -3.83 -1.42 -14.62
C ARG A 91 -4.86 -1.08 -15.68
N LYS A 92 -5.75 -2.02 -15.99
CA LYS A 92 -6.85 -1.80 -16.93
C LYS A 92 -7.79 -0.68 -16.48
N ASN A 93 -8.20 -0.68 -15.21
CA ASN A 93 -9.08 0.37 -14.67
C ASN A 93 -8.43 1.75 -14.68
N PHE A 94 -7.10 1.81 -14.55
CA PHE A 94 -6.35 3.07 -14.51
C PHE A 94 -5.76 3.50 -15.86
N GLU A 95 -6.11 2.84 -16.97
CA GLU A 95 -5.73 3.31 -18.31
C GLU A 95 -6.19 4.74 -18.55
N ASN A 96 -7.41 5.06 -18.10
CA ASN A 96 -8.04 6.37 -18.24
C ASN A 96 -8.06 7.17 -16.94
N LEU A 97 -7.10 6.90 -16.02
CA LEU A 97 -6.97 7.68 -14.80
C LEU A 97 -6.69 9.15 -15.13
N ASP A 98 -7.55 10.04 -14.67
CA ASP A 98 -7.42 11.48 -14.78
C ASP A 98 -6.57 12.02 -13.63
N THR A 99 -7.10 11.95 -12.41
CA THR A 99 -6.40 12.43 -11.22
C THR A 99 -6.80 11.67 -9.96
N ILE A 100 -5.99 11.80 -8.91
CA ILE A 100 -6.28 11.32 -7.56
C ILE A 100 -6.20 12.51 -6.62
N LEU A 101 -7.30 12.82 -5.97
CA LEU A 101 -7.40 13.87 -4.97
C LEU A 101 -7.35 13.25 -3.59
N TYR A 102 -6.31 13.53 -2.83
CA TYR A 102 -6.14 13.04 -1.46
C TYR A 102 -6.73 14.05 -0.46
N ASP A 103 -7.44 13.54 0.54
CA ASP A 103 -7.96 14.30 1.67
C ASP A 103 -6.87 14.56 2.71
N GLU A 104 -7.20 15.28 3.78
CA GLU A 104 -6.31 15.41 4.93
C GLU A 104 -6.24 14.08 5.69
N PRO A 105 -5.03 13.61 6.03
CA PRO A 105 -4.86 12.36 6.74
C PRO A 105 -5.18 12.47 8.23
N ALA A 106 -5.61 11.36 8.82
CA ALA A 106 -5.61 11.16 10.26
C ALA A 106 -4.38 10.32 10.63
N VAL A 107 -3.54 10.87 11.51
CA VAL A 107 -2.30 10.20 11.97
C VAL A 107 -2.39 9.97 13.47
N ASP A 108 -2.12 8.73 13.89
CA ASP A 108 -2.06 8.30 15.29
C ASP A 108 -0.77 7.47 15.50
N GLY A 109 0.27 8.13 15.96
CA GLY A 109 1.59 7.54 16.16
C GLY A 109 2.15 6.91 14.88
N ALA A 110 2.31 5.59 14.90
CA ALA A 110 2.80 4.82 13.75
C ALA A 110 1.68 4.33 12.81
N LYS A 111 0.43 4.71 13.04
CA LYS A 111 -0.72 4.37 12.19
C LYS A 111 -1.28 5.62 11.55
N ALA A 112 -1.77 5.49 10.35
CA ALA A 112 -2.45 6.58 9.67
C ALA A 112 -3.55 6.07 8.74
N SER A 113 -4.52 6.94 8.47
CA SER A 113 -5.46 6.75 7.39
C SER A 113 -5.55 8.00 6.53
N ILE A 114 -5.74 7.81 5.23
CA ILE A 114 -5.98 8.88 4.27
C ILE A 114 -7.04 8.41 3.29
N ALA A 115 -7.96 9.30 2.92
CA ALA A 115 -8.93 9.02 1.88
C ALA A 115 -8.52 9.70 0.57
N SER A 116 -9.08 9.21 -0.53
CA SER A 116 -8.94 9.85 -1.83
C SER A 116 -10.20 9.69 -2.67
N THR A 117 -10.37 10.63 -3.60
CA THR A 117 -11.30 10.52 -4.72
C THR A 117 -10.48 10.31 -5.99
N ILE A 118 -10.69 9.17 -6.64
CA ILE A 118 -10.04 8.81 -7.91
C ILE A 118 -10.99 9.18 -9.04
N LEU A 119 -10.54 10.03 -9.94
CA LEU A 119 -11.30 10.44 -11.13
C LEU A 119 -10.81 9.64 -12.34
N ILE A 120 -11.73 9.00 -13.03
CA ILE A 120 -11.46 8.18 -14.21
C ILE A 120 -12.27 8.74 -15.38
N ASN A 121 -11.61 9.04 -16.49
CA ASN A 121 -12.26 9.48 -17.73
C ASN A 121 -12.83 8.26 -18.47
N HIS A 122 -14.14 8.05 -18.34
CA HIS A 122 -14.86 7.07 -19.13
C HIS A 122 -15.52 7.76 -20.35
N PRO A 123 -15.59 7.09 -21.52
CA PRO A 123 -16.15 7.70 -22.73
C PRO A 123 -17.55 8.30 -22.56
N LEU A 124 -18.36 7.71 -21.67
CA LEU A 124 -19.75 8.14 -21.45
C LEU A 124 -19.91 9.15 -20.32
N LYS A 125 -19.06 9.08 -19.30
CA LYS A 125 -19.11 9.97 -18.14
C LYS A 125 -17.84 9.85 -17.30
N LYS A 126 -17.49 10.92 -16.56
CA LYS A 126 -16.48 10.81 -15.50
C LYS A 126 -16.99 9.87 -14.40
N GLN A 127 -16.14 8.99 -13.95
CA GLN A 127 -16.39 8.10 -12.81
C GLN A 127 -15.56 8.58 -11.62
N GLU A 128 -16.20 8.58 -10.47
CA GLU A 128 -15.54 8.88 -9.20
C GLU A 128 -15.52 7.63 -8.34
N LEU A 129 -14.33 7.28 -7.84
CA LEU A 129 -14.14 6.17 -6.93
C LEU A 129 -13.57 6.68 -5.62
N LYS A 130 -14.31 6.50 -4.52
CA LYS A 130 -13.85 6.85 -3.18
C LYS A 130 -13.09 5.67 -2.58
N VAL A 131 -11.87 5.94 -2.14
CA VAL A 131 -10.95 4.95 -1.59
C VAL A 131 -10.37 5.47 -0.28
N LYS A 132 -10.29 4.62 0.74
CA LYS A 132 -9.62 4.91 2.00
C LYS A 132 -8.48 3.92 2.20
N TYR A 133 -7.34 4.43 2.61
CA TYR A 133 -6.14 3.64 2.84
C TYR A 133 -5.80 3.63 4.33
N GLN A 134 -5.38 2.47 4.82
CA GLN A 134 -4.75 2.31 6.12
C GLN A 134 -3.26 2.10 5.92
N LEU A 135 -2.45 2.86 6.63
CA LEU A 135 -1.00 2.80 6.54
C LEU A 135 -0.37 2.60 7.92
N VAL A 136 0.82 2.03 7.91
CA VAL A 136 1.66 1.90 9.10
C VAL A 136 3.06 2.42 8.79
N LYS A 137 3.68 3.07 9.77
CA LYS A 137 5.06 3.55 9.66
C LYS A 137 6.02 2.42 10.02
N GLN A 138 6.89 2.05 9.09
CA GLN A 138 7.95 1.06 9.27
C GLN A 138 9.31 1.75 9.08
N GLY A 139 10.02 1.96 10.17
CA GLY A 139 11.19 2.85 10.17
C GLY A 139 10.80 4.28 9.80
N SER A 140 11.40 4.83 8.76
CA SER A 140 11.08 6.17 8.24
C SER A 140 10.00 6.18 7.15
N ALA A 141 9.51 5.01 6.70
CA ALA A 141 8.62 4.91 5.54
C ALA A 141 7.20 4.49 5.93
N TRP A 142 6.19 5.09 5.30
CA TRP A 142 4.80 4.65 5.36
C TRP A 142 4.56 3.51 4.36
N ARG A 143 3.83 2.47 4.82
CA ARG A 143 3.45 1.31 4.01
C ARG A 143 1.97 1.05 4.13
N VAL A 144 1.38 0.57 3.03
CA VAL A 144 -0.06 0.31 2.95
C VAL A 144 -0.38 -1.03 3.61
N VAL A 145 -1.32 -0.99 4.55
CA VAL A 145 -1.88 -2.19 5.19
C VAL A 145 -3.13 -2.62 4.45
N ASP A 146 -4.10 -1.73 4.30
CA ASP A 146 -5.41 -2.05 3.71
C ASP A 146 -5.93 -0.93 2.81
N VAL A 147 -6.80 -1.32 1.91
CA VAL A 147 -7.50 -0.43 0.99
C VAL A 147 -8.99 -0.73 1.08
N ALA A 148 -9.79 0.28 1.45
CA ALA A 148 -11.23 0.19 1.42
C ALA A 148 -11.79 0.94 0.22
N VAL A 149 -12.66 0.28 -0.55
CA VAL A 149 -13.32 0.84 -1.72
C VAL A 149 -14.80 0.97 -1.41
N LEU A 150 -15.36 2.17 -1.55
CA LEU A 150 -16.75 2.48 -1.19
C LEU A 150 -17.14 2.13 0.25
N GLY A 151 -16.15 2.05 1.15
CA GLY A 151 -16.34 1.71 2.56
C GLY A 151 -15.96 0.26 2.91
N ASP A 152 -15.87 -0.63 1.94
CA ASP A 152 -15.57 -2.06 2.15
C ASP A 152 -14.06 -2.33 2.13
N SER A 153 -13.52 -2.82 3.24
CA SER A 153 -12.11 -3.24 3.36
C SER A 153 -11.84 -4.46 2.49
N MET A 154 -10.85 -4.37 1.63
CA MET A 154 -10.46 -5.50 0.78
C MET A 154 -9.87 -6.65 1.59
N LEU A 155 -9.04 -6.34 2.59
CA LEU A 155 -8.42 -7.39 3.40
C LEU A 155 -9.43 -8.08 4.33
N ILE A 156 -10.40 -7.36 4.87
CA ILE A 156 -11.46 -7.96 5.68
C ILE A 156 -12.29 -8.94 4.82
N GLY A 157 -12.65 -8.55 3.60
CA GLY A 157 -13.34 -9.47 2.68
C GLY A 157 -12.51 -10.72 2.38
N ILE A 158 -11.22 -10.58 2.04
CA ILE A 158 -10.32 -11.72 1.81
C ILE A 158 -10.18 -12.58 3.07
N ARG A 159 -10.05 -11.96 4.24
CA ARG A 159 -9.97 -12.67 5.52
C ARG A 159 -11.20 -13.57 5.74
N ASP A 160 -12.37 -12.97 5.63
CA ASP A 160 -13.62 -13.62 6.03
C ASP A 160 -14.09 -14.66 4.99
N ASP A 161 -13.90 -14.37 3.69
CA ASP A 161 -14.38 -15.21 2.62
C ASP A 161 -13.40 -16.33 2.22
N GLN A 162 -12.10 -16.15 2.46
CA GLN A 162 -11.07 -17.07 1.94
C GLN A 162 -10.16 -17.62 3.04
N VAL A 163 -9.54 -16.76 3.85
CA VAL A 163 -8.48 -17.18 4.77
C VAL A 163 -9.04 -17.89 5.99
N GLN A 164 -10.03 -17.32 6.66
CA GLN A 164 -10.58 -17.88 7.90
C GLN A 164 -11.29 -19.22 7.73
N PRO A 165 -12.07 -19.46 6.66
CA PRO A 165 -12.64 -20.78 6.41
C PRO A 165 -11.58 -21.87 6.31
N ILE A 166 -10.53 -21.65 5.52
CA ILE A 166 -9.45 -22.63 5.34
C ILE A 166 -8.69 -22.88 6.65
N LEU A 167 -8.40 -21.81 7.40
CA LEU A 167 -7.74 -21.93 8.70
C LEU A 167 -8.56 -22.75 9.73
N LYS A 168 -9.88 -22.59 9.72
CA LYS A 168 -10.78 -23.35 10.61
C LYS A 168 -10.84 -24.84 10.26
N GLU A 169 -10.75 -25.17 8.97
CA GLU A 169 -10.83 -26.57 8.52
C GLU A 169 -9.50 -27.33 8.69
N GLY A 170 -8.38 -26.71 8.36
CA GLY A 170 -7.10 -27.43 8.29
C GLY A 170 -5.87 -26.64 8.74
N GLY A 171 -6.05 -25.50 9.40
CA GLY A 171 -4.95 -24.71 9.97
C GLY A 171 -3.99 -24.14 8.95
N TRP A 172 -2.77 -23.86 9.41
CA TRP A 172 -1.71 -23.25 8.61
C TRP A 172 -1.31 -24.07 7.39
N ASP A 173 -1.23 -25.39 7.52
CA ASP A 173 -0.77 -26.26 6.44
C ASP A 173 -1.77 -26.29 5.30
N ALA A 174 -3.07 -26.33 5.60
CA ALA A 174 -4.12 -26.24 4.59
C ALA A 174 -4.12 -24.86 3.90
N LEU A 175 -3.93 -23.78 4.67
CA LEU A 175 -3.88 -22.43 4.12
C LEU A 175 -2.70 -22.28 3.15
N LEU A 176 -1.50 -22.65 3.58
CA LEU A 176 -0.30 -22.54 2.74
C LEU A 176 -0.39 -23.44 1.51
N LYS A 177 -0.97 -24.65 1.66
CA LYS A 177 -1.22 -25.53 0.52
C LYS A 177 -2.16 -24.88 -0.50
N ALA A 178 -3.30 -24.35 -0.06
CA ALA A 178 -4.25 -23.69 -0.94
C ALA A 178 -3.63 -22.48 -1.67
N MET A 179 -2.79 -21.70 -0.96
CA MET A 179 -2.09 -20.57 -1.56
C MET A 179 -1.04 -21.01 -2.59
N ARG A 180 -0.29 -22.09 -2.35
CA ARG A 180 0.65 -22.67 -3.32
C ARG A 180 -0.06 -23.19 -4.56
N ASP A 181 -1.16 -23.92 -4.37
CA ASP A 181 -1.98 -24.44 -5.46
C ASP A 181 -2.50 -23.27 -6.34
N LYS A 182 -2.99 -22.20 -5.69
CA LYS A 182 -3.41 -20.99 -6.41
C LYS A 182 -2.29 -20.27 -7.14
N ALA A 183 -1.11 -20.21 -6.55
CA ALA A 183 0.06 -19.63 -7.21
C ALA A 183 0.50 -20.45 -8.44
N ALA A 184 0.37 -21.77 -8.39
CA ALA A 184 0.64 -22.68 -9.52
C ALA A 184 -0.39 -22.48 -10.66
N GLU A 185 -1.68 -22.28 -10.36
CA GLU A 185 -2.69 -21.92 -11.36
C GLU A 185 -2.36 -20.62 -12.10
N LEU A 186 -1.74 -19.68 -11.40
CA LEU A 186 -1.38 -18.35 -11.93
C LEU A 186 0.07 -18.28 -12.44
N LYS A 187 0.71 -19.43 -12.74
CA LYS A 187 2.12 -19.46 -13.19
C LYS A 187 2.36 -18.62 -14.45
N ASP A 188 1.39 -18.58 -15.37
CA ASP A 188 1.51 -17.85 -16.64
C ASP A 188 1.22 -16.34 -16.50
N VAL A 189 0.66 -15.90 -15.36
CA VAL A 189 0.47 -14.49 -15.05
C VAL A 189 1.79 -13.94 -14.49
N GLN A 190 2.49 -13.14 -15.28
CA GLN A 190 3.76 -12.56 -14.88
C GLN A 190 3.55 -11.20 -14.18
N LEU A 191 4.24 -11.00 -13.06
CA LEU A 191 4.45 -9.66 -12.48
C LEU A 191 5.47 -8.91 -13.36
N LYS A 192 5.14 -7.69 -13.71
CA LYS A 192 5.96 -6.84 -14.57
C LYS A 192 6.97 -6.01 -13.79
#